data_d9529a738fe4339df735de0ef0f38fdf
#
_entry.id   d9529a738fe4339df735de0ef0f38fdf
#
_cell.length_a   1.000
_cell.length_b   1.000
_cell.length_c   1.000
_cell.angle_alpha   90.00
_cell.angle_beta   90.00
_cell.angle_gamma   90.00
#
_symmetry.space_group_name_H-M   'P 1'
#
loop_
_entity.id
_entity.type
_entity.pdbx_description
1 polymer ?
#
loop_
_entity_poly.entity_id
_entity_poly.type
_entity_poly.pdbx_seq_one_letter_code
_entity_poly.pdbx_strand_id
1 'polypeptide(L)'
;MKTISPKVKTALVTGTDHGVGFSLAKKLLSRGYFVIAVRVDETEKQIDALQSLYPNQMAIVCADIGSDESVFKASNDIKNLTDHIDLLINCAGILGDMSKNLGDDLDFDEIMRVINVNAIGTLRVTNALSLLVLNSTEKTIVNISSEAGSIADCWRTGWFGYCMSKAANNMQSALVHTDLTQRQATVVPLTEF
;
A
#
# COMPACT_ATOMS: atom_id res chain seq x y z
N MET A 1 27.42 23.07 -20.77
CA MET A 1 26.49 21.95 -20.73
C MET A 1 26.04 21.77 -19.29
N LYS A 2 24.77 22.02 -18.98
CA LYS A 2 24.23 21.69 -17.64
C LYS A 2 24.07 20.17 -17.59
N THR A 3 24.89 19.50 -16.80
CA THR A 3 24.70 18.11 -16.43
C THR A 3 23.36 18.01 -15.71
N ILE A 4 22.37 17.40 -16.35
CA ILE A 4 21.09 17.10 -15.71
C ILE A 4 21.43 16.04 -14.66
N SER A 5 21.37 16.42 -13.38
CA SER A 5 21.42 15.45 -12.28
C SER A 5 20.29 14.45 -12.47
N PRO A 6 20.53 13.13 -12.41
CA PRO A 6 19.44 12.17 -12.53
C PRO A 6 18.39 12.48 -11.46
N LYS A 7 17.13 12.60 -11.87
CA LYS A 7 15.99 12.85 -10.96
C LYS A 7 15.96 11.71 -9.93
N VAL A 8 15.94 12.05 -8.65
CA VAL A 8 15.86 11.05 -7.58
C VAL A 8 14.53 10.32 -7.71
N LYS A 9 14.57 8.99 -7.75
CA LYS A 9 13.36 8.16 -7.79
C LYS A 9 12.59 8.26 -6.50
N THR A 10 11.28 8.40 -6.60
CA THR A 10 10.36 8.51 -5.45
C THR A 10 9.58 7.21 -5.29
N ALA A 11 9.61 6.63 -4.10
CA ALA A 11 8.77 5.50 -3.73
C ALA A 11 7.82 5.87 -2.58
N LEU A 12 6.58 5.40 -2.64
CA LEU A 12 5.63 5.51 -1.55
C LEU A 12 5.27 4.11 -1.08
N VAL A 13 5.29 3.90 0.24
CA VAL A 13 4.94 2.63 0.88
C VAL A 13 3.90 2.88 1.95
N THR A 14 2.76 2.16 1.91
CA THR A 14 1.76 2.18 2.98
C THR A 14 2.01 1.08 4.00
N GLY A 15 1.57 1.27 5.26
CA GLY A 15 1.74 0.29 6.34
C GLY A 15 3.19 0.14 6.79
N THR A 16 3.87 1.27 6.96
CA THR A 16 5.29 1.30 7.33
C THR A 16 5.54 1.31 8.83
N ASP A 17 4.50 1.15 9.64
CA ASP A 17 4.57 1.11 11.10
C ASP A 17 5.52 0.00 11.57
N HIS A 18 5.42 -1.18 10.96
CA HIS A 18 6.22 -2.38 11.27
C HIS A 18 6.26 -3.37 10.09
N GLY A 19 6.87 -4.54 10.32
CA GLY A 19 6.77 -5.70 9.42
C GLY A 19 7.32 -5.46 8.02
N VAL A 20 6.56 -5.92 7.01
CA VAL A 20 6.95 -5.91 5.60
C VAL A 20 7.08 -4.47 5.08
N GLY A 21 6.10 -3.61 5.34
CA GLY A 21 6.13 -2.22 4.86
C GLY A 21 7.33 -1.43 5.40
N PHE A 22 7.65 -1.60 6.69
CA PHE A 22 8.86 -1.04 7.28
C PHE A 22 10.13 -1.55 6.60
N SER A 23 10.22 -2.87 6.38
CA SER A 23 11.37 -3.51 5.73
C SER A 23 11.57 -3.05 4.29
N LEU A 24 10.47 -2.87 3.55
CA LEU A 24 10.47 -2.33 2.19
C LEU A 24 10.95 -0.88 2.17
N ALA A 25 10.43 -0.02 3.06
CA ALA A 25 10.86 1.38 3.17
C ALA A 25 12.37 1.46 3.44
N LYS A 26 12.88 0.70 4.41
CA LYS A 26 14.32 0.60 4.72
C LYS A 26 15.15 0.15 3.51
N LYS A 27 14.67 -0.85 2.77
CA LYS A 27 15.37 -1.35 1.58
C LYS A 27 15.41 -0.33 0.45
N LEU A 28 14.32 0.40 0.22
CA LEU A 28 14.25 1.44 -0.80
C LEU A 28 15.17 2.62 -0.49
N LEU A 29 15.23 3.06 0.78
CA LEU A 29 16.19 4.06 1.24
C LEU A 29 17.63 3.63 0.94
N SER A 30 17.99 2.38 1.25
CA SER A 30 19.34 1.85 0.97
C SER A 30 19.65 1.76 -0.53
N ARG A 31 18.66 1.84 -1.40
CA ARG A 31 18.79 1.90 -2.87
C ARG A 31 18.76 3.31 -3.44
N GLY A 32 18.72 4.33 -2.58
CA GLY A 32 18.78 5.73 -2.98
C GLY A 32 17.45 6.34 -3.41
N TYR A 33 16.31 5.69 -3.12
CA TYR A 33 14.99 6.31 -3.33
C TYR A 33 14.75 7.40 -2.30
N PHE A 34 14.02 8.44 -2.71
CA PHE A 34 13.27 9.25 -1.76
C PHE A 34 12.02 8.45 -1.37
N VAL A 35 11.84 8.18 -0.07
CA VAL A 35 10.75 7.31 0.41
C VAL A 35 9.71 8.13 1.16
N ILE A 36 8.47 8.05 0.71
CA ILE A 36 7.30 8.54 1.45
C ILE A 36 6.72 7.34 2.19
N ALA A 37 6.91 7.31 3.50
CA ALA A 37 6.41 6.25 4.37
C ALA A 37 5.05 6.65 4.94
N VAL A 38 4.03 5.85 4.66
CA VAL A 38 2.67 6.08 5.18
C VAL A 38 2.42 5.13 6.34
N ARG A 39 2.12 5.70 7.52
CA ARG A 39 1.80 4.97 8.75
C ARG A 39 0.40 5.33 9.26
N VAL A 40 -0.19 4.48 10.07
CA VAL A 40 -1.44 4.76 10.79
C VAL A 40 -1.21 4.96 12.28
N ASP A 41 -0.25 4.27 12.88
CA ASP A 41 0.05 4.32 14.30
C ASP A 41 1.22 5.26 14.61
N GLU A 42 0.92 6.41 15.23
CA GLU A 42 1.93 7.38 15.63
C GLU A 42 2.69 6.97 16.90
N THR A 43 2.27 5.92 17.60
CA THR A 43 2.97 5.40 18.79
C THR A 43 4.16 4.53 18.42
N GLU A 44 4.15 3.91 17.23
CA GLU A 44 5.26 3.13 16.70
C GLU A 44 6.44 4.02 16.29
N LYS A 45 7.58 3.85 16.97
CA LYS A 45 8.75 4.74 16.82
C LYS A 45 9.83 4.24 15.85
N GLN A 46 9.69 3.02 15.32
CA GLN A 46 10.69 2.44 14.43
C GLN A 46 10.88 3.27 13.16
N ILE A 47 9.79 3.76 12.60
CA ILE A 47 9.82 4.58 11.38
C ILE A 47 10.41 5.97 11.64
N ASP A 48 10.19 6.57 12.83
CA ASP A 48 10.78 7.85 13.21
C ASP A 48 12.31 7.72 13.37
N ALA A 49 12.77 6.61 13.97
CA ALA A 49 14.19 6.31 14.08
C ALA A 49 14.84 6.13 12.69
N LEU A 50 14.13 5.47 11.76
CA LEU A 50 14.59 5.32 10.38
C LEU A 50 14.68 6.67 9.66
N GLN A 51 13.69 7.55 9.82
CA GLN A 51 13.72 8.90 9.25
C GLN A 51 14.91 9.71 9.77
N SER A 52 15.26 9.57 11.06
CA SER A 52 16.42 10.25 11.65
C SER A 52 17.75 9.84 11.02
N LEU A 53 17.84 8.61 10.50
CA LEU A 53 19.02 8.13 9.75
C LEU A 53 19.05 8.63 8.29
N TYR A 54 17.87 8.98 7.73
CA TYR A 54 17.73 9.41 6.33
C TYR A 54 16.96 10.75 6.21
N PRO A 55 17.38 11.83 6.90
CA PRO A 55 16.58 13.06 7.06
C PRO A 55 16.23 13.76 5.75
N ASN A 56 17.04 13.58 4.71
CA ASN A 56 16.86 14.20 3.39
C ASN A 56 16.32 13.25 2.31
N GLN A 57 16.04 11.98 2.68
CA GLN A 57 15.60 10.94 1.75
C GLN A 57 14.25 10.31 2.17
N MET A 58 13.66 10.78 3.26
CA MET A 58 12.44 10.20 3.80
C MET A 58 11.49 11.26 4.32
N ALA A 59 10.21 11.08 4.00
CA ALA A 59 9.10 11.79 4.63
C ALA A 59 8.13 10.78 5.24
N ILE A 60 7.51 11.13 6.36
CA ILE A 60 6.46 10.32 6.99
C ILE A 60 5.14 11.06 6.84
N VAL A 61 4.10 10.33 6.42
CA VAL A 61 2.71 10.81 6.31
C VAL A 61 1.80 9.88 7.11
N CYS A 62 0.88 10.43 7.88
CA CYS A 62 -0.11 9.65 8.63
C CYS A 62 -1.37 9.48 7.81
N ALA A 63 -1.84 8.23 7.64
CA ALA A 63 -3.10 7.92 6.99
C ALA A 63 -3.69 6.60 7.45
N ASP A 64 -4.96 6.62 7.83
CA ASP A 64 -5.80 5.44 7.86
C ASP A 64 -6.38 5.23 6.45
N ILE A 65 -5.92 4.19 5.76
CA ILE A 65 -6.39 3.88 4.41
C ILE A 65 -7.85 3.38 4.37
N GLY A 66 -8.41 2.99 5.53
CA GLY A 66 -9.82 2.66 5.69
C GLY A 66 -10.76 3.88 5.68
N SER A 67 -10.21 5.12 5.73
CA SER A 67 -10.96 6.37 5.80
C SER A 67 -10.74 7.24 4.57
N ASP A 68 -11.83 7.64 3.91
CA ASP A 68 -11.80 8.54 2.74
C ASP A 68 -11.19 9.91 3.11
N GLU A 69 -11.59 10.48 4.25
CA GLU A 69 -11.10 11.78 4.74
C GLU A 69 -9.60 11.72 5.02
N SER A 70 -9.14 10.65 5.69
CA SER A 70 -7.73 10.47 6.02
C SER A 70 -6.86 10.35 4.77
N VAL A 71 -7.28 9.55 3.78
CA VAL A 71 -6.54 9.42 2.51
C VAL A 71 -6.58 10.69 1.70
N PHE A 72 -7.70 11.42 1.68
CA PHE A 72 -7.79 12.72 1.00
C PHE A 72 -6.78 13.71 1.58
N LYS A 73 -6.72 13.86 2.91
CA LYS A 73 -5.75 14.71 3.59
C LYS A 73 -4.32 14.29 3.28
N ALA A 74 -4.00 13.02 3.47
CA ALA A 74 -2.67 12.48 3.20
C ALA A 74 -2.25 12.68 1.72
N SER A 75 -3.18 12.51 0.77
CA SER A 75 -2.88 12.72 -0.65
C SER A 75 -2.49 14.17 -0.97
N ASN A 76 -3.09 15.15 -0.28
CA ASN A 76 -2.71 16.56 -0.43
C ASN A 76 -1.33 16.83 0.18
N ASP A 77 -1.04 16.27 1.35
CA ASP A 77 0.29 16.38 1.95
C ASP A 77 1.36 15.76 1.03
N ILE A 78 1.09 14.59 0.44
CA ILE A 78 1.99 13.92 -0.51
C ILE A 78 2.22 14.76 -1.78
N LYS A 79 1.17 15.39 -2.34
CA LYS A 79 1.28 16.28 -3.50
C LYS A 79 2.13 17.52 -3.25
N ASN A 80 2.25 17.96 -1.99
CA ASN A 80 3.15 19.03 -1.59
C ASN A 80 4.62 18.58 -1.47
N LEU A 81 4.88 17.26 -1.31
CA LEU A 81 6.22 16.69 -1.19
C LEU A 81 6.84 16.34 -2.54
N THR A 82 6.03 15.93 -3.51
CA THR A 82 6.52 15.43 -4.81
C THR A 82 5.50 15.63 -5.93
N ASP A 83 6.00 15.77 -7.16
CA ASP A 83 5.20 15.85 -8.39
C ASP A 83 5.07 14.49 -9.11
N HIS A 84 5.75 13.43 -8.61
CA HIS A 84 5.74 12.09 -9.19
C HIS A 84 5.99 11.00 -8.15
N ILE A 85 5.51 9.79 -8.42
CA ILE A 85 5.80 8.56 -7.66
C ILE A 85 6.19 7.48 -8.67
N ASP A 86 7.47 7.06 -8.66
CA ASP A 86 7.97 6.01 -9.55
C ASP A 86 7.49 4.63 -9.12
N LEU A 87 7.35 4.42 -7.80
CA LEU A 87 6.94 3.15 -7.22
C LEU A 87 5.95 3.38 -6.06
N LEU A 88 4.70 3.01 -6.27
CA LEU A 88 3.67 2.96 -5.22
C LEU A 88 3.54 1.53 -4.70
N ILE A 89 3.81 1.30 -3.40
CA ILE A 89 3.63 -0.01 -2.76
C ILE A 89 2.50 0.08 -1.73
N ASN A 90 1.38 -0.54 -2.06
CA ASN A 90 0.27 -0.74 -1.15
C ASN A 90 0.53 -1.98 -0.30
N CYS A 91 1.05 -1.79 0.92
CA CYS A 91 1.42 -2.85 1.84
C CYS A 91 0.57 -2.86 3.12
N ALA A 92 -0.13 -1.76 3.42
CA ALA A 92 -1.01 -1.70 4.59
C ALA A 92 -2.12 -2.75 4.52
N GLY A 93 -2.39 -3.40 5.65
CA GLY A 93 -3.45 -4.38 5.77
C GLY A 93 -3.59 -4.89 7.20
N ILE A 94 -4.73 -5.47 7.49
CA ILE A 94 -5.10 -6.06 8.77
C ILE A 94 -5.59 -7.49 8.58
N LEU A 95 -5.41 -8.34 9.60
CA LEU A 95 -5.80 -9.76 9.53
C LEU A 95 -7.27 -9.99 9.92
N GLY A 96 -7.76 -9.27 10.91
CA GLY A 96 -9.06 -9.55 11.53
C GLY A 96 -9.07 -10.81 12.39
N ASP A 97 -10.25 -11.29 12.73
CA ASP A 97 -10.41 -12.54 13.48
C ASP A 97 -10.22 -13.76 12.56
N MET A 98 -9.19 -14.55 12.85
CA MET A 98 -8.84 -15.78 12.13
C MET A 98 -9.26 -17.05 12.89
N SER A 99 -9.89 -16.93 14.05
CA SER A 99 -10.23 -18.06 14.92
C SER A 99 -11.59 -18.69 14.62
N LYS A 100 -12.48 -17.97 13.95
CA LYS A 100 -13.88 -18.35 13.74
C LYS A 100 -14.09 -19.16 12.45
N ASN A 101 -14.98 -20.15 12.54
CA ASN A 101 -15.43 -20.96 11.43
C ASN A 101 -16.94 -20.78 11.17
N LEU A 102 -17.44 -21.41 10.11
CA LEU A 102 -18.87 -21.38 9.81
C LEU A 102 -19.68 -22.07 10.95
N GLY A 103 -20.68 -21.38 11.44
CA GLY A 103 -21.49 -21.80 12.58
C GLY A 103 -21.09 -21.16 13.92
N ASP A 104 -19.91 -20.52 13.99
CA ASP A 104 -19.53 -19.69 15.11
C ASP A 104 -20.23 -18.31 15.05
N ASP A 105 -20.14 -17.54 16.13
CA ASP A 105 -20.60 -16.15 16.18
C ASP A 105 -19.63 -15.25 15.41
N LEU A 106 -19.92 -15.04 14.12
CA LEU A 106 -19.11 -14.22 13.22
C LEU A 106 -19.41 -12.72 13.41
N ASP A 107 -18.38 -11.91 13.59
CA ASP A 107 -18.47 -10.45 13.59
C ASP A 107 -18.41 -9.93 12.13
N PHE A 108 -19.58 -9.63 11.57
CA PHE A 108 -19.68 -9.11 10.20
C PHE A 108 -19.17 -7.68 10.06
N ASP A 109 -19.25 -6.86 11.11
CA ASP A 109 -18.69 -5.50 11.09
C ASP A 109 -17.16 -5.55 11.03
N GLU A 110 -16.53 -6.48 11.74
CA GLU A 110 -15.09 -6.70 11.61
C GLU A 110 -14.70 -7.24 10.23
N ILE A 111 -15.46 -8.21 9.69
CA ILE A 111 -15.25 -8.71 8.32
C ILE A 111 -15.29 -7.55 7.32
N MET A 112 -16.29 -6.68 7.41
CA MET A 112 -16.42 -5.51 6.55
C MET A 112 -15.27 -4.52 6.76
N ARG A 113 -14.80 -4.33 7.99
CA ARG A 113 -13.64 -3.49 8.30
C ARG A 113 -12.37 -4.03 7.63
N VAL A 114 -12.14 -5.34 7.67
CA VAL A 114 -10.99 -5.97 7.01
C VAL A 114 -11.04 -5.77 5.49
N ILE A 115 -12.21 -5.97 4.88
CA ILE A 115 -12.41 -5.74 3.44
C ILE A 115 -12.19 -4.26 3.10
N ASN A 116 -12.75 -3.34 3.90
CA ASN A 116 -12.59 -1.91 3.70
C ASN A 116 -11.11 -1.48 3.73
N VAL A 117 -10.33 -1.98 4.68
CA VAL A 117 -8.90 -1.63 4.77
C VAL A 117 -8.11 -2.30 3.64
N ASN A 118 -8.19 -3.63 3.52
CA ASN A 118 -7.26 -4.39 2.66
C ASN A 118 -7.55 -4.25 1.15
N ALA A 119 -8.80 -4.08 0.76
CA ALA A 119 -9.21 -3.99 -0.64
C ALA A 119 -9.59 -2.56 -1.04
N ILE A 120 -10.60 -2.00 -0.38
CA ILE A 120 -11.10 -0.64 -0.72
C ILE A 120 -10.05 0.41 -0.37
N GLY A 121 -9.35 0.26 0.75
CA GLY A 121 -8.27 1.17 1.17
C GLY A 121 -7.10 1.20 0.18
N THR A 122 -6.68 0.04 -0.32
CA THR A 122 -5.69 -0.08 -1.39
C THR A 122 -6.15 0.66 -2.66
N LEU A 123 -7.40 0.46 -3.07
CA LEU A 123 -7.97 1.16 -4.23
C LEU A 123 -8.07 2.67 -3.99
N ARG A 124 -8.47 3.08 -2.79
CA ARG A 124 -8.58 4.49 -2.37
C ARG A 124 -7.26 5.23 -2.48
N VAL A 125 -6.17 4.65 -1.96
CA VAL A 125 -4.80 5.20 -2.06
C VAL A 125 -4.36 5.26 -3.52
N THR A 126 -4.54 4.17 -4.27
CA THR A 126 -4.19 4.10 -5.69
C THR A 126 -4.90 5.17 -6.50
N ASN A 127 -6.21 5.33 -6.31
CA ASN A 127 -7.01 6.34 -7.01
C ASN A 127 -6.54 7.77 -6.68
N ALA A 128 -6.31 8.09 -5.41
CA ALA A 128 -5.90 9.42 -4.96
C ALA A 128 -4.52 9.85 -5.48
N LEU A 129 -3.62 8.88 -5.73
CA LEU A 129 -2.23 9.10 -6.15
C LEU A 129 -1.94 8.71 -7.60
N SER A 130 -2.91 8.21 -8.34
CA SER A 130 -2.75 7.71 -9.72
C SER A 130 -2.08 8.72 -10.66
N LEU A 131 -2.41 10.00 -10.56
CA LEU A 131 -1.79 11.04 -11.38
C LEU A 131 -0.30 11.22 -11.06
N LEU A 132 0.12 11.12 -9.80
CA LEU A 132 1.53 11.18 -9.44
C LEU A 132 2.30 9.98 -10.00
N VAL A 133 1.69 8.79 -10.00
CA VAL A 133 2.28 7.60 -10.62
C VAL A 133 2.40 7.81 -12.14
N LEU A 134 1.36 8.27 -12.80
CA LEU A 134 1.36 8.51 -14.24
C LEU A 134 2.37 9.61 -14.69
N ASN A 135 2.69 10.54 -13.80
CA ASN A 135 3.69 11.59 -14.04
C ASN A 135 5.14 11.10 -13.91
N SER A 136 5.35 9.87 -13.42
CA SER A 136 6.69 9.31 -13.25
C SER A 136 7.21 8.62 -14.51
N THR A 137 8.47 8.20 -14.45
CA THR A 137 9.07 7.41 -15.55
C THR A 137 8.76 5.93 -15.42
N GLU A 138 8.77 5.37 -14.21
CA GLU A 138 8.61 3.93 -13.98
C GLU A 138 7.14 3.49 -13.91
N LYS A 139 6.24 4.37 -13.46
CA LYS A 139 4.78 4.17 -13.43
C LYS A 139 4.37 2.81 -12.86
N THR A 140 4.97 2.43 -11.73
CA THR A 140 4.78 1.09 -11.16
C THR A 140 3.96 1.15 -9.87
N ILE A 141 2.94 0.30 -9.79
CA ILE A 141 2.14 0.06 -8.59
C ILE A 141 2.31 -1.40 -8.17
N VAL A 142 2.59 -1.62 -6.90
CA VAL A 142 2.68 -2.96 -6.30
C VAL A 142 1.64 -3.07 -5.20
N ASN A 143 0.76 -4.05 -5.29
CA ASN A 143 -0.23 -4.35 -4.25
C ASN A 143 0.19 -5.64 -3.53
N ILE A 144 0.47 -5.55 -2.23
CA ILE A 144 0.80 -6.74 -1.43
C ILE A 144 -0.48 -7.53 -1.17
N SER A 145 -0.56 -8.69 -1.81
CA SER A 145 -1.66 -9.64 -1.66
C SER A 145 -1.26 -10.80 -0.74
N SER A 146 -1.87 -11.93 -0.90
CA SER A 146 -1.59 -13.18 -0.16
C SER A 146 -2.11 -14.36 -0.97
N GLU A 147 -1.53 -15.54 -0.76
CA GLU A 147 -2.10 -16.81 -1.25
C GLU A 147 -3.52 -17.06 -0.69
N ALA A 148 -3.85 -16.45 0.47
CA ALA A 148 -5.19 -16.48 1.04
C ALA A 148 -6.27 -15.87 0.13
N GLY A 149 -5.90 -15.07 -0.86
CA GLY A 149 -6.79 -14.55 -1.89
C GLY A 149 -6.99 -15.47 -3.10
N SER A 150 -6.36 -16.66 -3.13
CA SER A 150 -6.58 -17.66 -4.18
C SER A 150 -7.91 -18.39 -3.93
N ILE A 151 -8.80 -18.38 -4.94
CA ILE A 151 -10.04 -19.15 -4.91
C ILE A 151 -9.76 -20.61 -5.29
N ALA A 152 -8.87 -20.82 -6.25
CA ALA A 152 -8.55 -22.15 -6.78
C ALA A 152 -7.83 -23.04 -5.75
N ASP A 153 -6.97 -22.43 -4.92
CA ASP A 153 -6.14 -23.12 -3.94
C ASP A 153 -6.61 -22.91 -2.50
N CYS A 154 -7.91 -22.58 -2.31
CA CYS A 154 -8.47 -22.33 -0.99
C CYS A 154 -8.62 -23.63 -0.20
N TRP A 155 -7.81 -23.79 0.84
CA TRP A 155 -7.85 -24.91 1.78
C TRP A 155 -8.36 -24.53 3.19
N ARG A 156 -8.56 -23.22 3.43
CA ARG A 156 -8.98 -22.70 4.73
C ARG A 156 -10.47 -22.88 4.97
N THR A 157 -10.81 -23.16 6.24
CA THR A 157 -12.20 -23.29 6.68
C THR A 157 -12.75 -22.05 7.39
N GLY A 158 -11.89 -21.05 7.64
CA GLY A 158 -12.18 -19.78 8.30
C GLY A 158 -11.48 -18.60 7.62
N TRP A 159 -11.09 -17.58 8.40
CA TRP A 159 -10.39 -16.37 7.91
C TRP A 159 -11.23 -15.57 6.91
N PHE A 160 -12.55 -15.54 7.10
CA PHE A 160 -13.50 -15.00 6.12
C PHE A 160 -13.12 -13.57 5.69
N GLY A 161 -12.93 -12.65 6.66
CA GLY A 161 -12.58 -11.26 6.35
C GLY A 161 -11.28 -11.15 5.56
N TYR A 162 -10.23 -11.85 6.00
CA TYR A 162 -8.91 -11.78 5.35
C TYR A 162 -8.92 -12.38 3.94
N CYS A 163 -9.39 -13.62 3.78
CA CYS A 163 -9.43 -14.29 2.48
C CYS A 163 -10.27 -13.51 1.46
N MET A 164 -11.48 -13.09 1.85
CA MET A 164 -12.36 -12.28 1.01
C MET A 164 -11.70 -10.94 0.64
N SER A 165 -11.03 -10.29 1.58
CA SER A 165 -10.35 -9.03 1.31
C SER A 165 -9.18 -9.18 0.33
N LYS A 166 -8.40 -10.27 0.43
CA LYS A 166 -7.29 -10.53 -0.49
C LYS A 166 -7.76 -10.96 -1.88
N ALA A 167 -8.85 -11.73 -1.98
CA ALA A 167 -9.50 -12.01 -3.27
C ALA A 167 -10.03 -10.71 -3.93
N ALA A 168 -10.67 -9.84 -3.16
CA ALA A 168 -11.12 -8.54 -3.64
C ALA A 168 -9.95 -7.64 -4.04
N ASN A 169 -8.83 -7.66 -3.28
CA ASN A 169 -7.61 -6.94 -3.62
C ASN A 169 -6.99 -7.46 -4.94
N ASN A 170 -7.00 -8.76 -5.20
CA ASN A 170 -6.55 -9.33 -6.48
C ASN A 170 -7.42 -8.83 -7.64
N MET A 171 -8.76 -8.85 -7.49
CA MET A 171 -9.67 -8.38 -8.53
C MET A 171 -9.50 -6.88 -8.81
N GLN A 172 -9.44 -6.03 -7.77
CA GLN A 172 -9.23 -4.60 -7.98
C GLN A 172 -7.86 -4.32 -8.62
N SER A 173 -6.83 -5.10 -8.30
CA SER A 173 -5.50 -4.98 -8.93
C SER A 173 -5.57 -5.28 -10.43
N ALA A 174 -6.33 -6.30 -10.83
CA ALA A 174 -6.55 -6.63 -12.25
C ALA A 174 -7.30 -5.51 -12.99
N LEU A 175 -8.35 -4.94 -12.37
CA LEU A 175 -9.10 -3.82 -12.95
C LEU A 175 -8.23 -2.57 -13.12
N VAL A 176 -7.48 -2.20 -12.08
CA VAL A 176 -6.54 -1.05 -12.11
C VAL A 176 -5.44 -1.29 -13.15
N HIS A 177 -4.91 -2.52 -13.25
CA HIS A 177 -3.93 -2.89 -14.28
C HIS A 177 -4.50 -2.66 -15.68
N THR A 178 -5.72 -3.13 -15.94
CA THR A 178 -6.38 -2.98 -17.25
C THR A 178 -6.57 -1.50 -17.63
N ASP A 179 -7.01 -0.65 -16.69
CA ASP A 179 -7.17 0.79 -16.93
C ASP A 179 -5.82 1.48 -17.15
N LEU A 180 -4.84 1.21 -16.29
CA LEU A 180 -3.57 1.90 -16.31
C LEU A 180 -2.61 1.41 -17.40
N THR A 181 -2.75 0.18 -17.89
CA THR A 181 -1.96 -0.33 -19.04
C THR A 181 -2.21 0.50 -20.30
N GLN A 182 -3.42 0.99 -20.50
CA GLN A 182 -3.73 1.92 -21.60
C GLN A 182 -2.97 3.26 -21.45
N ARG A 183 -2.48 3.58 -20.27
CA ARG A 183 -1.71 4.78 -19.92
C ARG A 183 -0.22 4.47 -19.68
N GLN A 184 0.24 3.28 -20.10
CA GLN A 184 1.63 2.81 -19.97
C GLN A 184 2.12 2.67 -18.51
N ALA A 185 1.25 2.36 -17.57
CA ALA A 185 1.61 2.04 -16.21
C ALA A 185 1.48 0.54 -15.92
N THR A 186 2.26 0.04 -14.98
CA THR A 186 2.30 -1.36 -14.58
C THR A 186 1.74 -1.54 -13.18
N VAL A 187 0.82 -2.47 -13.00
CA VAL A 187 0.32 -2.89 -11.68
C VAL A 187 0.67 -4.36 -11.45
N VAL A 188 1.32 -4.64 -10.33
CA VAL A 188 1.78 -5.99 -9.99
C VAL A 188 1.15 -6.39 -8.65
N PRO A 189 0.25 -7.38 -8.62
CA PRO A 189 -0.12 -8.03 -7.36
C PRO A 189 1.05 -8.95 -6.94
N LEU A 190 1.57 -8.73 -5.73
CA LEU A 190 2.57 -9.61 -5.11
C LEU A 190 1.89 -10.45 -4.04
N THR A 191 1.97 -11.77 -4.18
CA THR A 191 1.60 -12.70 -3.13
C THR A 191 2.81 -12.98 -2.26
N GLU A 192 2.69 -12.77 -0.95
CA GLU A 192 3.66 -13.30 0.01
C GLU A 192 3.39 -14.80 0.19
N PHE A 193 4.44 -15.59 0.16
CA PHE A 193 4.43 -17.02 0.44
C PHE A 193 4.69 -17.29 1.91
#